data_8842914e2d70bd2ca868ac5ba61bacad
#
_entry.id   8842914e2d70bd2ca868ac5ba61bacad
#
_cell.length_a   1.000
_cell.length_b   1.000
_cell.length_c   1.000
_cell.angle_alpha   90.00
_cell.angle_beta   90.00
_cell.angle_gamma   90.00
#
_symmetry.space_group_name_H-M   'P 1'
#
loop_
_entity.id
_entity.type
_entity.pdbx_description
1 polymer ?
#
loop_
_entity_poly.entity_id
_entity_poly.type
_entity_poly.pdbx_seq_one_letter_code
_entity_poly.pdbx_strand_id
1 'polypeptide(L)'
;MFASVESALLDIVVNINTYLSNYILVFLLVAVGLWYSVKTRFVQVRCFGEGMKKVFGNLSLNGKKHDSGMTSFQALATAIAAQVGTGNIVGASGAILTGGPGAIFWMWIIAFFGMATIYAEATLALKTRVVDKDGTIHGGPVYYITTAFKGGFGKFLAGFFAVAIILALGFMGCMVQSNSIGSTFQTAFGIPSWIVGVVLVIICGVIFLGGVQRLASVTEKIVPIMAAIFLLGGLVVLIVRIQYLPATFGMIFKYAFQPQAIIGGGFGAAIKTAISQGAKRGLFSNEAGMGSTPHAHAQANVTDPHDQGVVAMIGVFIDTFVVLTLNALVIISTLYTPDGILASGTIPEGIGKANLAQTAFGTVFGSGLGAAFVAICLFFFAFSTVLSWNLFGKINVIYLFGKNSAKVYAAIALVFIFLGTVMSNDLVWELTDMFNNLMVIPNAIALFALTGMVVKSTHGVGAKK
;
A
#
# COMPACT_ATOMS: atom_id res chain seq x y z
N MET A 1 29.77 -14.96 -7.67
CA MET A 1 29.97 -14.12 -6.50
C MET A 1 28.75 -13.25 -6.23
N PHE A 2 28.26 -12.40 -7.15
CA PHE A 2 27.09 -11.56 -6.90
C PHE A 2 25.81 -12.39 -6.63
N ALA A 3 25.51 -13.37 -7.49
CA ALA A 3 24.35 -14.26 -7.32
C ALA A 3 24.40 -15.11 -6.03
N SER A 4 25.58 -15.50 -5.55
CA SER A 4 25.73 -16.25 -4.29
C SER A 4 25.50 -15.36 -3.06
N VAL A 5 25.87 -14.09 -3.11
CA VAL A 5 25.60 -13.11 -2.04
C VAL A 5 24.11 -12.76 -2.01
N GLU A 6 23.49 -12.59 -3.17
CA GLU A 6 22.05 -12.31 -3.28
C GLU A 6 21.21 -13.47 -2.72
N SER A 7 21.56 -14.72 -3.06
CA SER A 7 20.90 -15.92 -2.51
C SER A 7 21.04 -16.03 -0.99
N ALA A 8 22.25 -15.84 -0.45
CA ALA A 8 22.48 -15.89 0.99
C ALA A 8 21.72 -14.79 1.75
N LEU A 9 21.65 -13.57 1.17
CA LEU A 9 20.88 -12.49 1.74
C LEU A 9 19.37 -12.79 1.72
N LEU A 10 18.88 -13.34 0.62
CA LEU A 10 17.49 -13.74 0.48
C LEU A 10 17.11 -14.77 1.55
N ASP A 11 17.92 -15.80 1.77
CA ASP A 11 17.66 -16.83 2.79
C ASP A 11 17.57 -16.24 4.21
N ILE A 12 18.47 -15.33 4.54
CA ILE A 12 18.44 -14.63 5.86
C ILE A 12 17.15 -13.83 6.01
N VAL A 13 16.79 -13.03 5.01
CA VAL A 13 15.62 -12.14 5.04
C VAL A 13 14.32 -12.94 5.09
N VAL A 14 14.21 -14.02 4.32
CA VAL A 14 13.05 -14.95 4.34
C VAL A 14 12.87 -15.57 5.71
N ASN A 15 13.97 -16.02 6.36
CA ASN A 15 13.90 -16.57 7.71
C ASN A 15 13.39 -15.53 8.72
N ILE A 16 13.87 -14.30 8.68
CA ILE A 16 13.39 -13.20 9.53
C ILE A 16 11.90 -12.93 9.25
N ASN A 17 11.51 -12.83 8.00
CA ASN A 17 10.13 -12.55 7.59
C ASN A 17 9.17 -13.67 8.00
N THR A 18 9.62 -14.91 8.08
CA THR A 18 8.79 -16.02 8.55
C THR A 18 8.22 -15.76 9.94
N TYR A 19 9.02 -15.19 10.85
CA TYR A 19 8.55 -14.81 12.18
C TYR A 19 7.80 -13.48 12.19
N LEU A 20 8.34 -12.44 11.55
CA LEU A 20 7.75 -11.11 11.53
C LEU A 20 6.38 -11.11 10.85
N SER A 21 6.26 -11.69 9.66
CA SER A 21 5.02 -11.63 8.88
C SER A 21 3.94 -12.58 9.41
N ASN A 22 4.31 -13.83 9.76
CA ASN A 22 3.31 -14.86 10.08
C ASN A 22 2.74 -14.75 11.50
N TYR A 23 3.43 -14.08 12.41
CA TYR A 23 3.01 -14.00 13.81
C TYR A 23 2.86 -12.55 14.27
N ILE A 24 3.94 -11.77 14.23
CA ILE A 24 3.94 -10.41 14.81
C ILE A 24 3.03 -9.49 14.02
N LEU A 25 3.19 -9.44 12.70
CA LEU A 25 2.41 -8.56 11.83
C LEU A 25 0.91 -8.85 11.90
N VAL A 26 0.53 -10.12 11.65
CA VAL A 26 -0.89 -10.52 11.65
C VAL A 26 -1.53 -10.19 12.98
N PHE A 27 -0.86 -10.53 14.09
CA PHE A 27 -1.35 -10.24 15.43
C PHE A 27 -1.53 -8.73 15.66
N LEU A 28 -0.54 -7.92 15.35
CA LEU A 28 -0.59 -6.47 15.57
C LEU A 28 -1.69 -5.81 14.72
N LEU A 29 -1.81 -6.15 13.45
CA LEU A 29 -2.82 -5.57 12.57
C LEU A 29 -4.23 -5.89 13.05
N VAL A 30 -4.48 -7.15 13.38
CA VAL A 30 -5.79 -7.58 13.89
C VAL A 30 -6.07 -6.93 15.25
N ALA A 31 -5.09 -6.93 16.16
CA ALA A 31 -5.27 -6.36 17.50
C ALA A 31 -5.57 -4.85 17.44
N VAL A 32 -4.79 -4.07 16.69
CA VAL A 32 -5.01 -2.62 16.54
C VAL A 32 -6.34 -2.34 15.84
N GLY A 33 -6.63 -3.06 14.75
CA GLY A 33 -7.85 -2.85 13.97
C GLY A 33 -9.13 -3.19 14.75
N LEU A 34 -9.15 -4.32 15.47
CA LEU A 34 -10.24 -4.68 16.38
C LEU A 34 -10.37 -3.67 17.52
N TRP A 35 -9.24 -3.30 18.13
CA TRP A 35 -9.22 -2.33 19.23
C TRP A 35 -9.89 -1.02 18.83
N TYR A 36 -9.47 -0.43 17.71
CA TYR A 36 -10.05 0.81 17.23
C TYR A 36 -11.47 0.65 16.72
N SER A 37 -11.81 -0.46 16.08
CA SER A 37 -13.21 -0.73 15.69
C SER A 37 -14.13 -0.70 16.91
N VAL A 38 -13.75 -1.37 18.01
CA VAL A 38 -14.55 -1.38 19.24
C VAL A 38 -14.53 0.00 19.92
N LYS A 39 -13.36 0.62 20.10
CA LYS A 39 -13.23 1.90 20.83
C LYS A 39 -13.90 3.07 20.11
N THR A 40 -13.94 3.05 18.77
CA THR A 40 -14.63 4.07 17.97
C THR A 40 -16.07 3.68 17.61
N ARG A 41 -16.58 2.58 18.19
CA ARG A 41 -17.93 2.04 17.89
C ARG A 41 -18.12 1.80 16.40
N PHE A 42 -17.20 1.06 15.79
CA PHE A 42 -17.19 0.74 14.35
C PHE A 42 -17.31 1.98 13.46
N VAL A 43 -16.36 2.93 13.62
CA VAL A 43 -16.33 4.17 12.82
C VAL A 43 -16.36 3.86 11.31
N GLN A 44 -15.74 2.77 10.87
CA GLN A 44 -15.71 2.34 9.48
C GLN A 44 -17.08 1.96 8.91
N VAL A 45 -18.04 1.64 9.75
CA VAL A 45 -19.43 1.40 9.34
C VAL A 45 -20.27 2.67 9.55
N ARG A 46 -20.19 3.21 10.75
CA ARG A 46 -21.04 4.33 11.21
C ARG A 46 -20.79 5.64 10.45
N CYS A 47 -19.52 5.93 10.13
CA CYS A 47 -19.13 7.14 9.42
C CYS A 47 -18.76 6.89 7.95
N PHE A 48 -19.07 5.70 7.41
CA PHE A 48 -18.75 5.36 6.02
C PHE A 48 -19.44 6.32 5.03
N GLY A 49 -20.74 6.54 5.19
CA GLY A 49 -21.51 7.48 4.34
C GLY A 49 -21.02 8.91 4.41
N GLU A 50 -20.57 9.35 5.60
CA GLU A 50 -19.94 10.67 5.78
C GLU A 50 -18.63 10.76 5.00
N GLY A 51 -17.76 9.75 5.13
CA GLY A 51 -16.50 9.68 4.39
C GLY A 51 -16.73 9.70 2.88
N MET A 52 -17.67 8.89 2.36
CA MET A 52 -18.04 8.88 0.95
C MET A 52 -18.50 10.26 0.47
N LYS A 53 -19.34 10.94 1.24
CA LYS A 53 -19.81 12.29 0.91
C LYS A 53 -18.66 13.31 0.89
N LYS A 54 -17.71 13.21 1.83
CA LYS A 54 -16.55 14.13 1.88
C LYS A 54 -15.59 13.89 0.70
N VAL A 55 -15.39 12.65 0.30
CA VAL A 55 -14.51 12.30 -0.83
C VAL A 55 -15.14 12.66 -2.17
N PHE A 56 -16.38 12.24 -2.40
CA PHE A 56 -17.02 12.37 -3.72
C PHE A 56 -17.95 13.57 -3.87
N GLY A 57 -18.49 14.10 -2.77
CA GLY A 57 -19.41 15.26 -2.80
C GLY A 57 -18.73 16.61 -3.02
N ASN A 58 -17.43 16.71 -2.75
CA ASN A 58 -16.63 17.94 -2.89
C ASN A 58 -15.48 17.78 -3.92
N LEU A 59 -15.64 16.91 -4.92
CA LEU A 59 -14.69 16.73 -6.00
C LEU A 59 -14.57 18.04 -6.81
N SER A 60 -13.71 18.94 -6.34
CA SER A 60 -13.22 20.08 -7.11
C SER A 60 -11.83 19.75 -7.62
N LEU A 61 -11.71 19.45 -8.89
CA LEU A 61 -10.42 19.27 -9.58
C LEU A 61 -9.56 20.53 -9.58
N ASN A 62 -10.14 21.67 -9.19
CA ASN A 62 -9.48 22.96 -9.03
C ASN A 62 -9.51 23.38 -7.57
N GLY A 63 -8.71 22.72 -6.73
CA GLY A 63 -8.53 23.13 -5.33
C GLY A 63 -8.01 24.56 -5.23
N LYS A 64 -8.57 25.36 -4.29
CA LYS A 64 -8.02 26.69 -3.97
C LYS A 64 -6.56 26.50 -3.55
N LYS A 65 -5.64 27.23 -4.18
CA LYS A 65 -4.23 27.28 -3.75
C LYS A 65 -4.18 27.81 -2.32
N HIS A 66 -3.59 27.04 -1.42
CA HIS A 66 -3.22 27.47 -0.09
C HIS A 66 -1.71 27.75 -0.08
N ASP A 67 -1.30 28.75 0.67
CA ASP A 67 0.12 29.16 0.76
C ASP A 67 0.99 28.10 1.46
N SER A 68 0.39 27.17 2.21
CA SER A 68 1.08 26.06 2.87
C SER A 68 0.20 24.83 3.01
N GLY A 69 0.83 23.64 2.98
CA GLY A 69 0.14 22.35 3.10
C GLY A 69 -0.55 21.88 1.82
N MET A 70 -1.48 20.93 1.99
CA MET A 70 -2.29 20.32 0.92
C MET A 70 -3.77 20.54 1.21
N THR A 71 -4.62 20.57 0.17
CA THR A 71 -6.06 20.41 0.37
C THR A 71 -6.35 19.00 0.92
N SER A 72 -7.53 18.78 1.53
CA SER A 72 -7.92 17.44 1.97
C SER A 72 -7.92 16.43 0.81
N PHE A 73 -8.33 16.85 -0.37
CA PHE A 73 -8.29 16.01 -1.58
C PHE A 73 -6.86 15.71 -2.04
N GLN A 74 -5.94 16.69 -2.04
CA GLN A 74 -4.53 16.46 -2.36
C GLN A 74 -3.86 15.52 -1.36
N ALA A 75 -4.15 15.65 -0.08
CA ALA A 75 -3.65 14.75 0.95
C ALA A 75 -4.19 13.33 0.77
N LEU A 76 -5.49 13.17 0.45
CA LEU A 76 -6.09 11.90 0.10
C LEU A 76 -5.48 11.33 -1.19
N ALA A 77 -5.35 12.12 -2.25
CA ALA A 77 -4.76 11.68 -3.51
C ALA A 77 -3.30 11.22 -3.32
N THR A 78 -2.53 11.92 -2.48
CA THR A 78 -1.16 11.51 -2.13
C THR A 78 -1.15 10.21 -1.32
N ALA A 79 -2.12 10.02 -0.41
CA ALA A 79 -2.26 8.77 0.34
C ALA A 79 -2.70 7.62 -0.58
N ILE A 80 -3.70 7.82 -1.46
CA ILE A 80 -4.13 6.82 -2.45
C ILE A 80 -2.99 6.50 -3.43
N ALA A 81 -2.20 7.49 -3.85
CA ALA A 81 -1.02 7.27 -4.69
C ALA A 81 0.02 6.37 -4.01
N ALA A 82 0.14 6.44 -2.68
CA ALA A 82 0.98 5.53 -1.92
C ALA A 82 0.36 4.11 -1.85
N GLN A 83 -0.93 4.01 -1.58
CA GLN A 83 -1.67 2.76 -1.41
C GLN A 83 -1.84 2.01 -2.73
N VAL A 84 -2.39 2.67 -3.76
CA VAL A 84 -2.67 2.03 -5.06
C VAL A 84 -1.41 1.96 -5.90
N GLY A 85 -0.67 0.87 -5.73
CA GLY A 85 0.62 0.61 -6.35
C GLY A 85 0.76 -0.82 -6.86
N THR A 86 1.99 -1.34 -6.80
CA THR A 86 2.25 -2.76 -7.15
C THR A 86 1.49 -3.73 -6.24
N GLY A 87 1.10 -3.31 -5.03
CA GLY A 87 0.34 -4.13 -4.09
C GLY A 87 -0.97 -4.65 -4.66
N ASN A 88 -1.71 -3.80 -5.36
CA ASN A 88 -3.02 -4.12 -5.93
C ASN A 88 -2.94 -5.09 -7.12
N ILE A 89 -1.85 -5.08 -7.87
CA ILE A 89 -1.67 -5.91 -9.08
C ILE A 89 -0.73 -7.07 -8.78
N VAL A 90 0.55 -6.81 -8.55
CA VAL A 90 1.58 -7.84 -8.33
C VAL A 90 1.46 -8.47 -6.95
N GLY A 91 1.15 -7.68 -5.92
CA GLY A 91 0.94 -8.17 -4.55
C GLY A 91 -0.27 -9.10 -4.46
N ALA A 92 -1.41 -8.71 -5.01
CA ALA A 92 -2.61 -9.54 -5.08
C ALA A 92 -2.37 -10.82 -5.91
N SER A 93 -1.66 -10.71 -7.04
CA SER A 93 -1.22 -11.86 -7.85
C SER A 93 -0.40 -12.85 -7.02
N GLY A 94 0.58 -12.35 -6.26
CA GLY A 94 1.40 -13.17 -5.37
C GLY A 94 0.59 -13.83 -4.25
N ALA A 95 -0.37 -13.11 -3.65
CA ALA A 95 -1.27 -13.66 -2.64
C ALA A 95 -2.11 -14.81 -3.21
N ILE A 96 -2.66 -14.64 -4.41
CA ILE A 96 -3.46 -15.67 -5.08
C ILE A 96 -2.60 -16.89 -5.44
N LEU A 97 -1.40 -16.71 -5.97
CA LEU A 97 -0.50 -17.82 -6.34
C LEU A 97 -0.02 -18.62 -5.12
N THR A 98 0.25 -17.94 -4.00
CA THR A 98 0.83 -18.58 -2.80
C THR A 98 -0.24 -19.04 -1.81
N GLY A 99 -1.27 -18.21 -1.60
CA GLY A 99 -2.33 -18.46 -0.61
C GLY A 99 -3.65 -18.94 -1.21
N GLY A 100 -3.72 -19.04 -2.53
CA GLY A 100 -4.94 -19.37 -3.26
C GLY A 100 -5.95 -18.20 -3.30
N PRO A 101 -7.09 -18.38 -4.01
CA PRO A 101 -8.17 -17.38 -4.08
C PRO A 101 -8.68 -16.92 -2.71
N GLY A 102 -8.60 -17.76 -1.70
CA GLY A 102 -9.02 -17.45 -0.32
C GLY A 102 -8.18 -16.38 0.37
N ALA A 103 -6.97 -16.11 -0.08
CA ALA A 103 -6.15 -15.01 0.45
C ALA A 103 -6.84 -13.64 0.29
N ILE A 104 -7.65 -13.48 -0.76
CA ILE A 104 -8.43 -12.25 -1.03
C ILE A 104 -9.45 -11.98 0.07
N PHE A 105 -10.13 -13.00 0.56
CA PHE A 105 -11.04 -12.87 1.71
C PHE A 105 -10.31 -12.30 2.94
N TRP A 106 -9.11 -12.81 3.22
CA TRP A 106 -8.33 -12.32 4.35
C TRP A 106 -7.79 -10.90 4.13
N MET A 107 -7.50 -10.50 2.88
CA MET A 107 -7.21 -9.11 2.55
C MET A 107 -8.41 -8.19 2.86
N TRP A 108 -9.65 -8.61 2.55
CA TRP A 108 -10.85 -7.85 2.90
C TRP A 108 -11.02 -7.70 4.42
N ILE A 109 -10.79 -8.78 5.17
CA ILE A 109 -10.88 -8.74 6.64
C ILE A 109 -9.86 -7.76 7.24
N ILE A 110 -8.61 -7.84 6.80
CA ILE A 110 -7.56 -6.91 7.25
C ILE A 110 -7.89 -5.47 6.86
N ALA A 111 -8.38 -5.23 5.64
CA ALA A 111 -8.78 -3.91 5.20
C ALA A 111 -9.96 -3.34 5.99
N PHE A 112 -10.98 -4.17 6.27
CA PHE A 112 -12.12 -3.74 7.08
C PHE A 112 -11.72 -3.23 8.47
N PHE A 113 -10.85 -3.97 9.16
CA PHE A 113 -10.30 -3.51 10.44
C PHE A 113 -9.27 -2.40 10.24
N GLY A 114 -8.50 -2.43 9.16
CA GLY A 114 -7.56 -1.41 8.75
C GLY A 114 -8.20 -0.04 8.55
N MET A 115 -9.46 0.03 8.09
CA MET A 115 -10.20 1.29 7.97
C MET A 115 -10.32 2.03 9.32
N ALA A 116 -10.54 1.31 10.43
CA ALA A 116 -10.55 1.92 11.76
C ALA A 116 -9.15 2.33 12.23
N THR A 117 -8.13 1.56 11.84
CA THR A 117 -6.73 1.87 12.15
C THR A 117 -6.28 3.15 11.45
N ILE A 118 -6.51 3.26 10.14
CA ILE A 118 -6.08 4.44 9.37
C ILE A 118 -6.86 5.70 9.76
N TYR A 119 -8.11 5.55 10.18
CA TYR A 119 -8.87 6.63 10.80
C TYR A 119 -8.13 7.18 12.03
N ALA A 120 -7.64 6.29 12.89
CA ALA A 120 -6.89 6.68 14.08
C ALA A 120 -5.55 7.33 13.71
N GLU A 121 -4.82 6.75 12.77
CA GLU A 121 -3.54 7.27 12.28
C GLU A 121 -3.67 8.68 11.70
N ALA A 122 -4.63 8.91 10.81
CA ALA A 122 -4.87 10.22 10.20
C ALA A 122 -5.32 11.27 11.23
N THR A 123 -6.20 10.88 12.16
CA THR A 123 -6.64 11.73 13.26
C THR A 123 -5.47 12.16 14.14
N LEU A 124 -4.59 11.21 14.52
CA LEU A 124 -3.41 11.49 15.34
C LEU A 124 -2.39 12.35 14.59
N ALA A 125 -2.18 12.09 13.31
CA ALA A 125 -1.25 12.86 12.48
C ALA A 125 -1.61 14.35 12.46
N LEU A 126 -2.89 14.69 12.36
CA LEU A 126 -3.36 16.07 12.41
C LEU A 126 -3.27 16.69 13.82
N LYS A 127 -3.59 15.90 14.86
CA LYS A 127 -3.57 16.40 16.24
C LYS A 127 -2.17 16.66 16.78
N THR A 128 -1.18 15.97 16.25
CA THR A 128 0.20 16.03 16.77
C THR A 128 1.18 16.69 15.80
N ARG A 129 0.70 17.15 14.64
CA ARG A 129 1.54 17.87 13.68
C ARG A 129 2.08 19.17 14.28
N VAL A 130 3.27 19.54 13.82
CA VAL A 130 3.92 20.80 14.17
C VAL A 130 3.96 21.67 12.92
N VAL A 131 3.67 22.95 13.08
CA VAL A 131 3.75 23.94 11.99
C VAL A 131 4.84 24.92 12.36
N ASP A 132 5.88 25.00 11.53
CA ASP A 132 6.99 25.94 11.70
C ASP A 132 6.53 27.40 11.44
N LYS A 133 7.39 28.36 11.81
CA LYS A 133 7.11 29.79 11.58
C LYS A 133 6.99 30.16 10.10
N ASP A 134 7.62 29.39 9.22
CA ASP A 134 7.55 29.54 7.75
C ASP A 134 6.32 28.82 7.13
N GLY A 135 5.41 28.28 7.96
CA GLY A 135 4.23 27.55 7.51
C GLY A 135 4.51 26.09 7.10
N THR A 136 5.75 25.60 7.20
CA THR A 136 6.06 24.20 6.87
C THR A 136 5.40 23.27 7.89
N ILE A 137 4.63 22.29 7.38
CA ILE A 137 3.95 21.30 8.22
C ILE A 137 4.83 20.07 8.38
N HIS A 138 5.04 19.67 9.63
CA HIS A 138 5.73 18.45 10.03
C HIS A 138 4.75 17.54 10.77
N GLY A 139 4.58 16.32 10.31
CA GLY A 139 3.64 15.37 10.92
C GLY A 139 3.92 13.93 10.49
N GLY A 140 3.21 13.01 11.13
CA GLY A 140 3.36 11.58 10.93
C GLY A 140 3.72 10.87 12.23
N PRO A 141 4.04 9.56 12.19
CA PRO A 141 4.20 8.74 13.40
C PRO A 141 5.24 9.23 14.39
N VAL A 142 6.37 9.76 13.94
CA VAL A 142 7.42 10.26 14.84
C VAL A 142 6.89 11.33 15.81
N TYR A 143 5.93 12.14 15.38
CA TYR A 143 5.32 13.18 16.20
C TYR A 143 4.31 12.64 17.20
N TYR A 144 3.46 11.70 16.81
CA TYR A 144 2.54 11.13 17.78
C TYR A 144 3.24 10.08 18.70
N ILE A 145 4.30 9.38 18.25
CA ILE A 145 5.12 8.53 19.11
C ILE A 145 5.77 9.37 20.23
N THR A 146 6.38 10.51 19.90
CA THR A 146 6.96 11.42 20.90
C THR A 146 5.91 12.15 21.74
N THR A 147 4.68 12.22 21.28
CA THR A 147 3.54 12.68 22.07
C THR A 147 3.08 11.63 23.07
N ALA A 148 3.02 10.36 22.65
CA ALA A 148 2.66 9.22 23.50
C ALA A 148 3.69 8.96 24.61
N PHE A 149 4.97 9.02 24.26
CA PHE A 149 6.08 8.65 25.14
C PHE A 149 7.07 9.81 25.23
N LYS A 150 7.21 10.38 26.41
CA LYS A 150 8.18 11.44 26.68
C LYS A 150 9.57 10.88 27.03
N GLY A 151 10.61 11.72 26.87
CA GLY A 151 11.97 11.36 27.27
C GLY A 151 12.69 10.43 26.29
N GLY A 152 13.67 9.65 26.80
CA GLY A 152 14.58 8.82 25.99
C GLY A 152 13.86 7.71 25.23
N PHE A 153 12.88 7.06 25.84
CA PHE A 153 12.14 5.97 25.21
C PHE A 153 11.34 6.43 23.99
N GLY A 154 10.63 7.56 24.11
CA GLY A 154 9.89 8.12 22.98
C GLY A 154 10.80 8.53 21.83
N LYS A 155 11.96 9.14 22.11
CA LYS A 155 12.96 9.48 21.10
C LYS A 155 13.53 8.24 20.42
N PHE A 156 13.84 7.19 21.18
CA PHE A 156 14.32 5.92 20.63
C PHE A 156 13.27 5.29 19.70
N LEU A 157 12.02 5.20 20.15
CA LEU A 157 10.94 4.57 19.39
C LEU A 157 10.62 5.35 18.10
N ALA A 158 10.61 6.69 18.17
CA ALA A 158 10.43 7.55 17.00
C ALA A 158 11.61 7.47 16.03
N GLY A 159 12.85 7.42 16.54
CA GLY A 159 14.05 7.19 15.74
C GLY A 159 14.05 5.84 15.04
N PHE A 160 13.66 4.78 15.76
CA PHE A 160 13.51 3.45 15.17
C PHE A 160 12.47 3.44 14.04
N PHE A 161 11.29 4.04 14.26
CA PHE A 161 10.28 4.19 13.22
C PHE A 161 10.82 4.96 12.01
N ALA A 162 11.50 6.09 12.25
CA ALA A 162 12.04 6.93 11.18
C ALA A 162 13.07 6.17 10.31
N VAL A 163 13.97 5.40 10.93
CA VAL A 163 14.92 4.56 10.18
C VAL A 163 14.19 3.46 9.42
N ALA A 164 13.23 2.79 10.06
CA ALA A 164 12.48 1.71 9.43
C ALA A 164 11.71 2.19 8.19
N ILE A 165 11.00 3.32 8.26
CA ILE A 165 10.25 3.86 7.10
C ILE A 165 11.16 4.38 5.98
N ILE A 166 12.32 4.95 6.29
CA ILE A 166 13.30 5.36 5.29
C ILE A 166 13.77 4.13 4.50
N LEU A 167 14.10 3.05 5.18
CA LEU A 167 14.52 1.80 4.55
C LEU A 167 13.35 1.11 3.83
N ALA A 168 12.19 1.00 4.50
CA ALA A 168 11.01 0.34 3.96
C ALA A 168 10.47 1.01 2.69
N LEU A 169 10.16 2.29 2.76
CA LEU A 169 9.45 3.01 1.70
C LEU A 169 10.40 3.88 0.87
N GLY A 170 11.31 4.60 1.53
CA GLY A 170 12.24 5.49 0.86
C GLY A 170 13.20 4.80 -0.10
N PHE A 171 13.60 3.57 0.22
CA PHE A 171 14.56 2.80 -0.55
C PHE A 171 13.96 1.49 -1.09
N MET A 172 13.73 0.49 -0.24
CA MET A 172 13.34 -0.85 -0.67
C MET A 172 11.97 -0.87 -1.36
N GLY A 173 11.00 -0.12 -0.84
CA GLY A 173 9.69 0.01 -1.45
C GLY A 173 9.74 0.67 -2.83
N CYS A 174 10.54 1.73 -3.00
CA CYS A 174 10.78 2.32 -4.33
C CYS A 174 11.42 1.32 -5.29
N MET A 175 12.28 0.40 -4.80
CA MET A 175 12.84 -0.70 -5.62
C MET A 175 11.75 -1.67 -6.08
N VAL A 176 10.80 -2.06 -5.21
CA VAL A 176 9.68 -2.94 -5.61
C VAL A 176 8.84 -2.30 -6.70
N GLN A 177 8.55 -1.01 -6.57
CA GLN A 177 7.75 -0.31 -7.58
C GLN A 177 8.49 -0.27 -8.93
N SER A 178 9.75 0.16 -8.95
CA SER A 178 10.56 0.22 -10.18
C SER A 178 10.84 -1.15 -10.79
N ASN A 179 11.08 -2.18 -9.97
CA ASN A 179 11.23 -3.57 -10.41
C ASN A 179 9.99 -4.05 -11.16
N SER A 180 8.81 -3.80 -10.58
CA SER A 180 7.54 -4.23 -11.18
C SER A 180 7.24 -3.49 -12.48
N ILE A 181 7.55 -2.18 -12.58
CA ILE A 181 7.43 -1.44 -13.84
C ILE A 181 8.39 -2.06 -14.88
N GLY A 182 9.66 -2.25 -14.53
CA GLY A 182 10.66 -2.82 -15.43
C GLY A 182 10.25 -4.19 -15.96
N SER A 183 9.85 -5.11 -15.10
CA SER A 183 9.46 -6.47 -15.48
C SER A 183 8.21 -6.52 -16.36
N THR A 184 7.19 -5.71 -16.08
CA THR A 184 5.96 -5.67 -16.89
C THR A 184 6.18 -5.01 -18.24
N PHE A 185 7.04 -3.99 -18.33
CA PHE A 185 7.42 -3.38 -19.61
C PHE A 185 8.28 -4.33 -20.46
N GLN A 186 9.15 -5.10 -19.84
CA GLN A 186 9.90 -6.14 -20.55
C GLN A 186 8.96 -7.21 -21.11
N THR A 187 7.98 -7.66 -20.34
CA THR A 187 6.99 -8.65 -20.79
C THR A 187 6.09 -8.09 -21.89
N ALA A 188 5.63 -6.84 -21.80
CA ALA A 188 4.67 -6.24 -22.74
C ALA A 188 5.32 -5.75 -24.04
N PHE A 189 6.50 -5.14 -23.95
CA PHE A 189 7.10 -4.37 -25.05
C PHE A 189 8.51 -4.86 -25.42
N GLY A 190 9.06 -5.84 -24.72
CA GLY A 190 10.44 -6.29 -24.92
C GLY A 190 11.52 -5.27 -24.52
N ILE A 191 11.12 -4.20 -23.78
CA ILE A 191 12.06 -3.15 -23.35
C ILE A 191 12.87 -3.67 -22.16
N PRO A 192 14.21 -3.71 -22.23
CA PRO A 192 15.04 -4.13 -21.09
C PRO A 192 14.76 -3.29 -19.85
N SER A 193 14.62 -3.94 -18.69
CA SER A 193 14.22 -3.27 -17.43
C SER A 193 15.17 -2.14 -17.02
N TRP A 194 16.47 -2.23 -17.31
CA TRP A 194 17.43 -1.17 -17.00
C TRP A 194 17.16 0.14 -17.78
N ILE A 195 16.66 0.04 -19.03
CA ILE A 195 16.26 1.24 -19.82
C ILE A 195 15.10 1.93 -19.13
N VAL A 196 14.10 1.14 -18.70
CA VAL A 196 12.96 1.67 -17.90
C VAL A 196 13.47 2.32 -16.63
N GLY A 197 14.47 1.73 -15.96
CA GLY A 197 15.13 2.29 -14.77
C GLY A 197 15.73 3.66 -15.02
N VAL A 198 16.46 3.85 -16.11
CA VAL A 198 17.05 5.15 -16.49
C VAL A 198 15.95 6.21 -16.70
N VAL A 199 14.89 5.86 -17.41
CA VAL A 199 13.76 6.76 -17.66
C VAL A 199 13.08 7.16 -16.34
N LEU A 200 12.83 6.20 -15.44
CA LEU A 200 12.26 6.46 -14.12
C LEU A 200 13.13 7.39 -13.28
N VAL A 201 14.45 7.17 -13.26
CA VAL A 201 15.40 8.04 -12.54
C VAL A 201 15.34 9.48 -13.03
N ILE A 202 15.28 9.69 -14.35
CA ILE A 202 15.19 11.05 -14.93
C ILE A 202 13.87 11.72 -14.51
N ILE A 203 12.74 11.05 -14.67
CA ILE A 203 11.41 11.61 -14.35
C ILE A 203 11.28 11.88 -12.85
N CYS A 204 11.65 10.90 -12.01
CA CYS A 204 11.62 11.05 -10.54
C CYS A 204 12.56 12.18 -10.09
N GLY A 205 13.76 12.28 -10.65
CA GLY A 205 14.72 13.32 -10.33
C GLY A 205 14.15 14.73 -10.54
N VAL A 206 13.51 14.96 -11.68
CA VAL A 206 12.84 16.25 -11.98
C VAL A 206 11.73 16.55 -10.98
N ILE A 207 10.94 15.54 -10.57
CA ILE A 207 9.85 15.76 -9.62
C ILE A 207 10.35 15.97 -8.20
N PHE A 208 11.34 15.20 -7.74
CA PHE A 208 11.92 15.32 -6.39
C PHE A 208 12.53 16.69 -6.13
N LEU A 209 13.11 17.33 -7.16
CA LEU A 209 13.63 18.69 -7.08
C LEU A 209 12.52 19.74 -6.92
N GLY A 210 11.28 19.43 -7.32
CA GLY A 210 10.14 20.37 -7.27
C GLY A 210 9.40 20.43 -5.92
N GLY A 211 9.80 19.62 -4.94
CA GLY A 211 9.26 19.65 -3.59
C GLY A 211 7.84 19.07 -3.45
N VAL A 212 7.27 19.23 -2.24
CA VAL A 212 5.99 18.64 -1.84
C VAL A 212 4.82 19.10 -2.69
N GLN A 213 4.78 20.38 -3.07
CA GLN A 213 3.67 20.93 -3.87
C GLN A 213 3.64 20.39 -5.30
N ARG A 214 4.82 20.21 -5.92
CA ARG A 214 4.88 19.58 -7.26
C ARG A 214 4.41 18.13 -7.19
N LEU A 215 4.86 17.39 -6.18
CA LEU A 215 4.43 16.01 -5.96
C LEU A 215 2.91 15.93 -5.77
N ALA A 216 2.33 16.75 -4.89
CA ALA A 216 0.89 16.79 -4.65
C ALA A 216 0.09 17.11 -5.93
N SER A 217 0.58 18.06 -6.75
CA SER A 217 -0.06 18.42 -8.02
C SER A 217 0.01 17.30 -9.07
N VAL A 218 1.07 16.48 -9.05
CA VAL A 218 1.22 15.33 -9.94
C VAL A 218 0.31 14.20 -9.48
N THR A 219 0.31 13.85 -8.20
CA THR A 219 -0.53 12.76 -7.66
C THR A 219 -2.02 13.06 -7.77
N GLU A 220 -2.45 14.31 -7.51
CA GLU A 220 -3.84 14.74 -7.66
C GLU A 220 -4.42 14.49 -9.06
N LYS A 221 -3.59 14.59 -10.11
CA LYS A 221 -3.99 14.36 -11.48
C LYS A 221 -3.87 12.89 -11.90
N ILE A 222 -2.79 12.23 -11.51
CA ILE A 222 -2.51 10.84 -11.91
C ILE A 222 -3.51 9.89 -11.28
N VAL A 223 -3.85 10.05 -9.98
CA VAL A 223 -4.68 9.09 -9.24
C VAL A 223 -6.06 8.88 -9.87
N PRO A 224 -6.85 9.91 -10.21
CA PRO A 224 -8.14 9.68 -10.85
C PRO A 224 -8.02 9.04 -12.24
N ILE A 225 -7.00 9.42 -13.01
CA ILE A 225 -6.77 8.89 -14.37
C ILE A 225 -6.40 7.41 -14.30
N MET A 226 -5.44 7.06 -13.46
CA MET A 226 -4.99 5.66 -13.33
C MET A 226 -6.12 4.75 -12.84
N ALA A 227 -6.91 5.24 -11.84
CA ALA A 227 -8.06 4.50 -11.34
C ALA A 227 -9.11 4.29 -12.44
N ALA A 228 -9.46 5.35 -13.18
CA ALA A 228 -10.45 5.25 -14.25
C ALA A 228 -10.04 4.25 -15.34
N ILE A 229 -8.81 4.32 -15.83
CA ILE A 229 -8.30 3.41 -16.88
C ILE A 229 -8.38 1.96 -16.39
N PHE A 230 -7.86 1.69 -15.17
CA PHE A 230 -7.83 0.34 -14.63
C PHE A 230 -9.21 -0.22 -14.34
N LEU A 231 -10.09 0.60 -13.73
CA LEU A 231 -11.47 0.20 -13.42
C LEU A 231 -12.27 -0.09 -14.71
N LEU A 232 -12.17 0.75 -15.71
CA LEU A 232 -12.86 0.53 -16.99
C LEU A 232 -12.37 -0.73 -17.68
N GLY A 233 -11.05 -0.94 -17.80
CA GLY A 233 -10.51 -2.15 -18.41
C GLY A 233 -10.87 -3.43 -17.63
N GLY A 234 -10.78 -3.39 -16.30
CA GLY A 234 -11.18 -4.51 -15.45
C GLY A 234 -12.67 -4.83 -15.55
N LEU A 235 -13.55 -3.80 -15.58
CA LEU A 235 -14.99 -3.98 -15.77
C LEU A 235 -15.31 -4.63 -17.12
N VAL A 236 -14.62 -4.26 -18.20
CA VAL A 236 -14.79 -4.92 -19.51
C VAL A 236 -14.50 -6.43 -19.39
N VAL A 237 -13.39 -6.81 -18.74
CA VAL A 237 -13.06 -8.22 -18.52
C VAL A 237 -14.15 -8.92 -17.69
N LEU A 238 -14.62 -8.30 -16.59
CA LEU A 238 -15.65 -8.89 -15.75
C LEU A 238 -17.00 -9.03 -16.46
N ILE A 239 -17.37 -8.09 -17.34
CA ILE A 239 -18.58 -8.20 -18.16
C ILE A 239 -18.48 -9.38 -19.12
N VAL A 240 -17.34 -9.56 -19.80
CA VAL A 240 -17.10 -10.70 -20.69
C VAL A 240 -17.09 -12.02 -19.92
N ARG A 241 -16.60 -12.01 -18.70
CA ARG A 241 -16.51 -13.21 -17.82
C ARG A 241 -17.62 -13.29 -16.78
N ILE A 242 -18.73 -12.57 -16.96
CA ILE A 242 -19.82 -12.42 -15.97
C ILE A 242 -20.38 -13.76 -15.48
N GLN A 243 -20.45 -14.74 -16.35
CA GLN A 243 -20.95 -16.09 -16.03
C GLN A 243 -20.08 -16.81 -14.97
N TYR A 244 -18.79 -16.44 -14.84
CA TYR A 244 -17.87 -17.06 -13.88
C TYR A 244 -17.81 -16.30 -12.53
N LEU A 245 -18.41 -15.10 -12.42
CA LEU A 245 -18.35 -14.31 -11.19
C LEU A 245 -18.95 -15.02 -9.97
N PRO A 246 -20.13 -15.71 -10.06
CA PRO A 246 -20.65 -16.45 -8.90
C PRO A 246 -19.67 -17.52 -8.41
N ALA A 247 -19.06 -18.28 -9.33
CA ALA A 247 -18.06 -19.29 -9.00
C ALA A 247 -16.79 -18.66 -8.42
N THR A 248 -16.36 -17.50 -8.94
CA THR A 248 -15.22 -16.73 -8.44
C THR A 248 -15.40 -16.31 -6.98
N PHE A 249 -16.55 -15.72 -6.64
CA PHE A 249 -16.86 -15.42 -5.24
C PHE A 249 -16.94 -16.68 -4.39
N GLY A 250 -17.56 -17.75 -4.91
CA GLY A 250 -17.59 -19.06 -4.25
C GLY A 250 -16.19 -19.57 -3.93
N MET A 251 -15.23 -19.45 -4.84
CA MET A 251 -13.82 -19.83 -4.61
C MET A 251 -13.16 -18.96 -3.54
N ILE A 252 -13.35 -17.64 -3.56
CA ILE A 252 -12.79 -16.74 -2.56
C ILE A 252 -13.26 -17.13 -1.16
N PHE A 253 -14.56 -17.32 -0.95
CA PHE A 253 -15.10 -17.70 0.36
C PHE A 253 -14.74 -19.14 0.76
N LYS A 254 -14.87 -20.10 -0.15
CA LYS A 254 -14.58 -21.51 0.14
C LYS A 254 -13.11 -21.71 0.51
N TYR A 255 -12.20 -21.18 -0.30
CA TYR A 255 -10.76 -21.38 -0.10
C TYR A 255 -10.16 -20.50 0.99
N ALA A 256 -10.88 -19.52 1.52
CA ALA A 256 -10.50 -18.83 2.74
C ALA A 256 -10.43 -19.76 3.97
N PHE A 257 -11.32 -20.77 4.00
CA PHE A 257 -11.45 -21.70 5.13
C PHE A 257 -11.10 -23.14 4.76
N GLN A 258 -11.07 -23.45 3.47
CA GLN A 258 -10.73 -24.76 2.92
C GLN A 258 -9.75 -24.60 1.76
N PRO A 259 -8.55 -24.02 1.99
CA PRO A 259 -7.59 -23.83 0.92
C PRO A 259 -7.18 -25.19 0.38
N GLN A 260 -7.26 -25.37 -0.94
CA GLN A 260 -6.66 -26.52 -1.59
C GLN A 260 -5.16 -26.43 -1.37
N ALA A 261 -4.55 -27.53 -0.93
CA ALA A 261 -3.11 -27.64 -0.81
C ALA A 261 -2.51 -27.60 -2.24
N ILE A 262 -2.26 -26.39 -2.72
CA ILE A 262 -1.64 -26.16 -4.03
C ILE A 262 -0.19 -26.63 -4.01
N ILE A 263 0.41 -26.72 -2.79
CA ILE A 263 1.79 -27.14 -2.60
C ILE A 263 1.89 -28.05 -1.37
N GLY A 264 1.54 -29.30 -1.45
CA GLY A 264 1.98 -30.39 -0.56
C GLY A 264 1.90 -30.21 0.98
N GLY A 265 1.21 -29.20 1.47
CA GLY A 265 1.06 -28.90 2.90
C GLY A 265 -0.25 -29.42 3.47
N GLY A 266 -0.25 -29.79 4.77
CA GLY A 266 -1.47 -30.16 5.48
C GLY A 266 -2.47 -29.00 5.56
N PHE A 267 -3.76 -29.29 5.80
CA PHE A 267 -4.86 -28.35 5.86
C PHE A 267 -4.59 -27.08 6.71
N GLY A 268 -4.04 -27.27 7.90
CA GLY A 268 -3.72 -26.15 8.79
C GLY A 268 -2.60 -25.22 8.27
N ALA A 269 -1.61 -25.78 7.55
CA ALA A 269 -0.55 -25.00 6.93
C ALA A 269 -1.09 -24.14 5.78
N ALA A 270 -2.02 -24.67 5.00
CA ALA A 270 -2.65 -23.96 3.88
C ALA A 270 -3.53 -22.78 4.34
N ILE A 271 -4.34 -22.95 5.41
CA ILE A 271 -5.11 -21.84 6.02
C ILE A 271 -4.18 -20.76 6.56
N LYS A 272 -3.13 -21.15 7.30
CA LYS A 272 -2.14 -20.22 7.83
C LYS A 272 -1.49 -19.40 6.71
N THR A 273 -1.16 -20.04 5.59
CA THR A 273 -0.59 -19.36 4.42
C THR A 273 -1.57 -18.36 3.81
N ALA A 274 -2.84 -18.73 3.62
CA ALA A 274 -3.87 -17.82 3.10
C ALA A 274 -4.06 -16.58 4.00
N ILE A 275 -4.13 -16.78 5.34
CA ILE A 275 -4.23 -15.68 6.31
C ILE A 275 -2.97 -14.79 6.26
N SER A 276 -1.79 -15.40 6.30
CA SER A 276 -0.52 -14.66 6.30
C SER A 276 -0.32 -13.86 5.02
N GLN A 277 -0.59 -14.45 3.86
CA GLN A 277 -0.51 -13.75 2.57
C GLN A 277 -1.57 -12.65 2.48
N GLY A 278 -2.79 -12.90 2.93
CA GLY A 278 -3.84 -11.90 3.01
C GLY A 278 -3.44 -10.71 3.87
N ALA A 279 -2.89 -10.95 5.07
CA ALA A 279 -2.45 -9.89 5.97
C ALA A 279 -1.24 -9.12 5.40
N LYS A 280 -0.20 -9.83 4.96
CA LYS A 280 1.04 -9.27 4.43
C LYS A 280 0.78 -8.42 3.18
N ARG A 281 0.04 -8.95 2.21
CA ARG A 281 -0.25 -8.25 0.95
C ARG A 281 -1.36 -7.22 1.09
N GLY A 282 -2.33 -7.44 1.99
CA GLY A 282 -3.33 -6.45 2.35
C GLY A 282 -2.70 -5.21 2.96
N LEU A 283 -1.81 -5.37 3.96
CA LEU A 283 -1.06 -4.26 4.55
C LEU A 283 -0.21 -3.53 3.51
N PHE A 284 0.53 -4.27 2.68
CA PHE A 284 1.38 -3.70 1.65
C PHE A 284 0.58 -2.85 0.63
N SER A 285 -0.67 -3.23 0.35
CA SER A 285 -1.57 -2.48 -0.54
C SER A 285 -2.15 -1.26 0.16
N ASN A 286 -2.92 -1.44 1.24
CA ASN A 286 -3.72 -0.36 1.83
C ASN A 286 -2.99 0.48 2.89
N GLU A 287 -1.82 0.05 3.33
CA GLU A 287 -0.93 0.72 4.29
C GLU A 287 -1.53 0.99 5.68
N ALA A 288 -2.73 0.50 5.99
CA ALA A 288 -3.39 0.75 7.27
C ALA A 288 -2.67 0.06 8.44
N GLY A 289 -2.15 0.84 9.36
CA GLY A 289 -1.34 0.37 10.48
C GLY A 289 0.17 0.38 10.23
N MET A 290 0.62 0.73 9.01
CA MET A 290 2.03 0.94 8.72
C MET A 290 2.59 2.25 9.28
N GLY A 291 1.75 3.26 9.44
CA GLY A 291 2.20 4.61 9.79
C GLY A 291 2.78 5.41 8.61
N SER A 292 2.55 4.99 7.39
CA SER A 292 3.07 5.65 6.18
C SER A 292 2.20 6.82 5.75
N THR A 293 0.93 6.58 5.42
CA THR A 293 -0.03 7.59 4.95
C THR A 293 -0.33 8.73 5.93
N PRO A 294 -0.16 8.59 7.27
CA PRO A 294 -0.22 9.71 8.20
C PRO A 294 0.63 10.91 7.81
N HIS A 295 1.74 10.70 7.09
CA HIS A 295 2.60 11.78 6.58
C HIS A 295 1.87 12.65 5.54
N ALA A 296 1.06 12.05 4.67
CA ALA A 296 0.23 12.80 3.72
C ALA A 296 -0.96 13.46 4.44
N HIS A 297 -1.65 12.73 5.29
CA HIS A 297 -2.82 13.25 6.02
C HIS A 297 -2.48 14.40 6.96
N ALA A 298 -1.29 14.42 7.56
CA ALA A 298 -0.81 15.53 8.37
C ALA A 298 -0.71 16.85 7.60
N GLN A 299 -0.49 16.81 6.26
CA GLN A 299 -0.40 17.98 5.41
C GLN A 299 -1.77 18.59 5.08
N ALA A 300 -2.87 17.90 5.36
CA ALA A 300 -4.21 18.34 5.01
C ALA A 300 -4.61 19.63 5.75
N ASN A 301 -5.10 20.60 5.01
CA ASN A 301 -5.63 21.85 5.56
C ASN A 301 -7.11 21.66 5.94
N VAL A 302 -7.34 21.02 7.08
CA VAL A 302 -8.66 20.79 7.68
C VAL A 302 -8.66 21.25 9.13
N THR A 303 -9.81 21.68 9.63
CA THR A 303 -9.99 22.16 11.01
C THR A 303 -10.28 21.03 11.98
N ASP A 304 -11.08 20.04 11.56
CA ASP A 304 -11.42 18.89 12.38
C ASP A 304 -10.63 17.64 11.97
N PRO A 305 -9.80 17.07 12.85
CA PRO A 305 -9.09 15.81 12.59
C PRO A 305 -10.01 14.63 12.23
N HIS A 306 -11.26 14.62 12.71
CA HIS A 306 -12.26 13.63 12.32
C HIS A 306 -12.50 13.62 10.81
N ASP A 307 -12.60 14.79 10.21
CA ASP A 307 -12.85 14.94 8.77
C ASP A 307 -11.81 14.22 7.91
N GLN A 308 -10.53 14.38 8.26
CA GLN A 308 -9.46 13.69 7.55
C GLN A 308 -9.39 12.20 7.91
N GLY A 309 -9.76 11.82 9.13
CA GLY A 309 -9.87 10.43 9.55
C GLY A 309 -10.87 9.65 8.69
N VAL A 310 -12.07 10.20 8.47
CA VAL A 310 -13.09 9.53 7.64
C VAL A 310 -12.71 9.52 6.16
N VAL A 311 -12.00 10.54 5.69
CA VAL A 311 -11.46 10.57 4.31
C VAL A 311 -10.38 9.50 4.12
N ALA A 312 -9.46 9.35 5.08
CA ALA A 312 -8.42 8.31 5.04
C ALA A 312 -9.02 6.90 5.00
N MET A 313 -10.07 6.66 5.77
CA MET A 313 -10.81 5.40 5.79
C MET A 313 -11.37 5.02 4.41
N ILE A 314 -11.88 5.99 3.65
CA ILE A 314 -12.36 5.76 2.29
C ILE A 314 -11.21 5.45 1.32
N GLY A 315 -10.00 5.98 1.58
CA GLY A 315 -8.79 5.60 0.83
C GLY A 315 -8.53 4.09 0.88
N VAL A 316 -8.57 3.48 2.07
CA VAL A 316 -8.44 2.02 2.25
C VAL A 316 -9.57 1.25 1.57
N PHE A 317 -10.79 1.77 1.62
CA PHE A 317 -11.92 1.16 0.92
C PHE A 317 -11.68 1.15 -0.60
N ILE A 318 -11.28 2.27 -1.18
CA ILE A 318 -10.99 2.37 -2.62
C ILE A 318 -9.85 1.43 -3.01
N ASP A 319 -8.76 1.42 -2.25
CA ASP A 319 -7.61 0.57 -2.51
C ASP A 319 -7.98 -0.92 -2.56
N THR A 320 -8.56 -1.43 -1.47
CA THR A 320 -8.72 -2.88 -1.30
C THR A 320 -10.05 -3.39 -1.84
N PHE A 321 -11.17 -2.75 -1.47
CA PHE A 321 -12.50 -3.27 -1.87
C PHE A 321 -12.87 -2.92 -3.31
N VAL A 322 -12.22 -1.91 -3.91
CA VAL A 322 -12.48 -1.54 -5.30
C VAL A 322 -11.35 -2.01 -6.20
N VAL A 323 -10.16 -1.43 -6.09
CA VAL A 323 -9.06 -1.64 -7.05
C VAL A 323 -8.47 -3.05 -6.96
N LEU A 324 -8.06 -3.46 -5.76
CA LEU A 324 -7.47 -4.78 -5.54
C LEU A 324 -8.49 -5.90 -5.82
N THR A 325 -9.73 -5.74 -5.36
CA THR A 325 -10.80 -6.72 -5.59
C THR A 325 -11.08 -6.87 -7.08
N LEU A 326 -11.14 -5.78 -7.84
CA LEU A 326 -11.31 -5.86 -9.29
C LEU A 326 -10.21 -6.71 -9.94
N ASN A 327 -8.95 -6.46 -9.60
CA ASN A 327 -7.82 -7.25 -10.11
C ASN A 327 -7.94 -8.73 -9.74
N ALA A 328 -8.28 -9.02 -8.48
CA ALA A 328 -8.46 -10.39 -8.01
C ALA A 328 -9.60 -11.11 -8.74
N LEU A 329 -10.73 -10.44 -8.94
CA LEU A 329 -11.86 -10.99 -9.69
C LEU A 329 -11.50 -11.27 -11.14
N VAL A 330 -10.74 -10.37 -11.79
CA VAL A 330 -10.21 -10.58 -13.16
C VAL A 330 -9.33 -11.83 -13.18
N ILE A 331 -8.34 -11.95 -12.30
CA ILE A 331 -7.43 -13.09 -12.24
C ILE A 331 -8.21 -14.40 -12.03
N ILE A 332 -9.08 -14.45 -11.04
CA ILE A 332 -9.76 -15.70 -10.66
C ILE A 332 -10.80 -16.09 -11.71
N SER A 333 -11.58 -15.14 -12.24
CA SER A 333 -12.63 -15.42 -13.25
C SER A 333 -12.08 -15.80 -14.63
N THR A 334 -10.78 -15.57 -14.87
CA THR A 334 -10.12 -15.92 -16.13
C THR A 334 -9.20 -17.13 -16.01
N LEU A 335 -8.41 -17.23 -14.94
CA LEU A 335 -7.33 -18.22 -14.85
C LEU A 335 -7.67 -19.45 -14.00
N TYR A 336 -8.65 -19.36 -13.08
CA TYR A 336 -9.08 -20.48 -12.21
C TYR A 336 -10.37 -21.17 -12.68
N THR A 337 -10.92 -20.75 -13.80
CA THR A 337 -12.09 -21.37 -14.44
C THR A 337 -11.69 -22.66 -15.19
N PRO A 338 -12.64 -23.54 -15.55
CA PRO A 338 -12.31 -24.80 -16.23
C PRO A 338 -11.47 -24.66 -17.51
N ASP A 339 -11.57 -23.53 -18.18
CA ASP A 339 -10.78 -23.14 -19.36
C ASP A 339 -9.48 -22.36 -19.02
N GLY A 340 -9.24 -22.10 -17.74
CA GLY A 340 -8.12 -21.31 -17.27
C GLY A 340 -6.86 -22.11 -17.00
N ILE A 341 -5.70 -21.48 -17.14
CA ILE A 341 -4.38 -22.12 -16.98
C ILE A 341 -4.08 -22.59 -15.55
N LEU A 342 -4.80 -22.09 -14.54
CA LEU A 342 -4.68 -22.47 -13.13
C LEU A 342 -5.80 -23.38 -12.66
N ALA A 343 -6.63 -23.89 -13.56
CA ALA A 343 -7.75 -24.81 -13.25
C ALA A 343 -7.30 -26.09 -12.53
N SER A 344 -6.12 -26.60 -12.89
CA SER A 344 -5.53 -27.80 -12.28
C SER A 344 -4.92 -27.57 -10.89
N GLY A 345 -4.79 -26.32 -10.46
CA GLY A 345 -4.08 -25.97 -9.23
C GLY A 345 -2.55 -25.98 -9.36
N THR A 346 -2.01 -26.25 -10.56
CA THR A 346 -0.57 -26.15 -10.84
C THR A 346 -0.25 -24.86 -11.55
N ILE A 347 0.89 -24.24 -11.18
CA ILE A 347 1.35 -23.00 -11.81
C ILE A 347 2.21 -23.39 -13.01
N PRO A 348 1.82 -23.00 -14.25
CA PRO A 348 2.62 -23.28 -15.44
C PRO A 348 3.99 -22.60 -15.38
N GLU A 349 4.97 -23.20 -16.07
CA GLU A 349 6.28 -22.59 -16.22
C GLU A 349 6.19 -21.20 -16.87
N GLY A 350 6.96 -20.25 -16.38
CA GLY A 350 6.95 -18.86 -16.85
C GLY A 350 5.84 -17.98 -16.27
N ILE A 351 4.90 -18.54 -15.50
CA ILE A 351 3.87 -17.76 -14.78
C ILE A 351 4.33 -17.46 -13.36
N GLY A 352 4.27 -16.18 -13.00
CA GLY A 352 4.62 -15.68 -11.67
C GLY A 352 3.81 -14.46 -11.27
N LYS A 353 4.06 -13.96 -10.06
CA LYS A 353 3.34 -12.78 -9.54
C LYS A 353 3.47 -11.54 -10.43
N ALA A 354 4.59 -11.40 -11.14
CA ALA A 354 4.89 -10.24 -11.97
C ALA A 354 4.04 -10.16 -13.25
N ASN A 355 3.67 -11.31 -13.84
CA ASN A 355 2.95 -11.37 -15.12
C ASN A 355 1.53 -11.99 -15.03
N LEU A 356 1.09 -12.42 -13.84
CA LEU A 356 -0.21 -13.07 -13.68
C LEU A 356 -1.37 -12.20 -14.14
N ALA A 357 -1.39 -10.93 -13.74
CA ALA A 357 -2.42 -9.98 -14.16
C ALA A 357 -2.37 -9.74 -15.68
N GLN A 358 -1.18 -9.61 -16.27
CA GLN A 358 -1.01 -9.48 -17.71
C GLN A 358 -1.61 -10.68 -18.45
N THR A 359 -1.36 -11.88 -17.95
CA THR A 359 -1.93 -13.12 -18.48
C THR A 359 -3.47 -13.12 -18.36
N ALA A 360 -4.00 -12.71 -17.21
CA ALA A 360 -5.44 -12.67 -16.95
C ALA A 360 -6.16 -11.69 -17.90
N PHE A 361 -5.69 -10.47 -18.03
CA PHE A 361 -6.23 -9.50 -18.97
C PHE A 361 -6.05 -9.96 -20.43
N GLY A 362 -4.96 -10.67 -20.71
CA GLY A 362 -4.66 -11.24 -22.03
C GLY A 362 -5.70 -12.27 -22.50
N THR A 363 -6.42 -12.94 -21.61
CA THR A 363 -7.50 -13.89 -21.99
C THR A 363 -8.67 -13.21 -22.71
N VAL A 364 -8.92 -11.91 -22.44
CA VAL A 364 -10.02 -11.16 -23.04
C VAL A 364 -9.51 -10.18 -24.11
N PHE A 365 -8.42 -9.47 -23.84
CA PHE A 365 -7.90 -8.45 -24.78
C PHE A 365 -6.93 -9.02 -25.82
N GLY A 366 -6.54 -10.29 -25.69
CA GLY A 366 -5.40 -10.86 -26.42
C GLY A 366 -4.08 -10.61 -25.68
N SER A 367 -3.12 -11.53 -25.83
CA SER A 367 -1.89 -11.56 -25.04
C SER A 367 -1.09 -10.24 -25.10
N GLY A 368 -0.92 -9.67 -26.27
CA GLY A 368 -0.17 -8.41 -26.44
C GLY A 368 -0.87 -7.20 -25.84
N LEU A 369 -2.15 -7.01 -26.16
CA LEU A 369 -2.92 -5.86 -25.62
C LEU A 369 -3.16 -5.98 -24.12
N GLY A 370 -3.44 -7.18 -23.60
CA GLY A 370 -3.59 -7.39 -22.16
C GLY A 370 -2.31 -7.10 -21.40
N ALA A 371 -1.16 -7.55 -21.92
CA ALA A 371 0.13 -7.26 -21.33
C ALA A 371 0.45 -5.76 -21.34
N ALA A 372 0.20 -5.08 -22.46
CA ALA A 372 0.40 -3.63 -22.59
C ALA A 372 -0.53 -2.82 -21.67
N PHE A 373 -1.81 -3.19 -21.61
CA PHE A 373 -2.78 -2.55 -20.72
C PHE A 373 -2.32 -2.58 -19.25
N VAL A 374 -1.96 -3.78 -18.75
CA VAL A 374 -1.51 -3.92 -17.36
C VAL A 374 -0.18 -3.20 -17.13
N ALA A 375 0.76 -3.24 -18.08
CA ALA A 375 2.03 -2.53 -17.97
C ALA A 375 1.82 -1.01 -17.83
N ILE A 376 0.94 -0.43 -18.64
CA ILE A 376 0.60 1.02 -18.58
C ILE A 376 -0.09 1.36 -17.26
N CYS A 377 -1.08 0.56 -16.84
CA CYS A 377 -1.76 0.78 -15.55
C CYS A 377 -0.78 0.68 -14.39
N LEU A 378 0.06 -0.36 -14.39
CA LEU A 378 1.05 -0.56 -13.33
C LEU A 378 2.11 0.55 -13.32
N PHE A 379 2.49 1.08 -14.48
CA PHE A 379 3.37 2.25 -14.54
C PHE A 379 2.78 3.41 -13.74
N PHE A 380 1.54 3.79 -13.98
CA PHE A 380 0.90 4.89 -13.25
C PHE A 380 0.76 4.59 -11.76
N PHE A 381 0.34 3.38 -11.40
CA PHE A 381 0.18 2.94 -10.01
C PHE A 381 1.52 2.97 -9.28
N ALA A 382 2.51 2.25 -9.78
CA ALA A 382 3.81 2.14 -9.14
C ALA A 382 4.59 3.45 -9.16
N PHE A 383 4.50 4.23 -10.22
CA PHE A 383 5.16 5.53 -10.32
C PHE A 383 4.60 6.53 -9.30
N SER A 384 3.27 6.62 -9.15
CA SER A 384 2.66 7.48 -8.13
C SER A 384 3.05 7.04 -6.71
N THR A 385 3.19 5.72 -6.49
CA THR A 385 3.65 5.18 -5.20
C THR A 385 5.10 5.56 -4.93
N VAL A 386 6.00 5.47 -5.91
CA VAL A 386 7.40 5.95 -5.77
C VAL A 386 7.43 7.40 -5.30
N LEU A 387 6.59 8.26 -5.89
CA LEU A 387 6.54 9.68 -5.52
C LEU A 387 6.11 9.86 -4.05
N SER A 388 5.04 9.22 -3.64
CA SER A 388 4.48 9.34 -2.29
C SER A 388 5.40 8.72 -1.24
N TRP A 389 5.93 7.53 -1.49
CA TRP A 389 6.84 6.85 -0.57
C TRP A 389 8.18 7.58 -0.41
N ASN A 390 8.68 8.15 -1.50
CA ASN A 390 9.86 9.02 -1.42
C ASN A 390 9.60 10.25 -0.51
N LEU A 391 8.41 10.85 -0.60
CA LEU A 391 8.03 11.94 0.28
C LEU A 391 8.02 11.50 1.75
N PHE A 392 7.46 10.32 2.07
CA PHE A 392 7.40 9.81 3.44
C PHE A 392 8.79 9.54 3.99
N GLY A 393 9.68 8.93 3.19
CA GLY A 393 11.09 8.76 3.55
C GLY A 393 11.79 10.10 3.78
N LYS A 394 11.59 11.09 2.89
CA LYS A 394 12.17 12.43 2.99
C LYS A 394 11.77 13.15 4.28
N ILE A 395 10.50 13.08 4.69
CA ILE A 395 10.01 13.69 5.93
C ILE A 395 10.77 13.11 7.13
N ASN A 396 11.00 11.79 7.16
CA ASN A 396 11.71 11.12 8.24
C ASN A 396 13.24 11.36 8.21
N VAL A 397 13.83 11.48 7.04
CA VAL A 397 15.24 11.90 6.90
C VAL A 397 15.43 13.33 7.44
N ILE A 398 14.53 14.25 7.12
CA ILE A 398 14.56 15.61 7.65
C ILE A 398 14.38 15.62 9.17
N TYR A 399 13.50 14.75 9.71
CA TYR A 399 13.33 14.60 11.16
C TYR A 399 14.61 14.17 11.87
N LEU A 400 15.38 13.22 11.29
CA LEU A 400 16.60 12.69 11.90
C LEU A 400 17.81 13.60 11.69
N PHE A 401 17.97 14.19 10.50
CA PHE A 401 19.21 14.81 10.04
C PHE A 401 19.06 16.28 9.62
N GLY A 402 17.85 16.83 9.71
CA GLY A 402 17.56 18.23 9.34
C GLY A 402 17.35 18.45 7.84
N LYS A 403 16.93 19.69 7.48
CA LYS A 403 16.49 20.06 6.10
C LYS A 403 17.56 19.83 5.02
N ASN A 404 18.84 19.98 5.37
CA ASN A 404 19.96 19.86 4.40
C ASN A 404 20.17 18.42 3.89
N SER A 405 19.76 17.40 4.64
CA SER A 405 19.87 15.98 4.25
C SER A 405 18.95 15.58 3.09
N ALA A 406 17.92 16.36 2.80
CA ALA A 406 16.91 16.03 1.80
C ALA A 406 17.46 15.83 0.38
N LYS A 407 18.50 16.61 -0.01
CA LYS A 407 19.12 16.48 -1.34
C LYS A 407 19.95 15.19 -1.46
N VAL A 408 20.71 14.86 -0.41
CA VAL A 408 21.50 13.62 -0.35
C VAL A 408 20.58 12.40 -0.38
N TYR A 409 19.50 12.44 0.43
CA TYR A 409 18.49 11.40 0.40
C TYR A 409 17.88 11.20 -0.99
N ALA A 410 17.49 12.29 -1.68
CA ALA A 410 16.92 12.20 -3.02
C ALA A 410 17.89 11.53 -4.01
N ALA A 411 19.18 11.89 -3.96
CA ALA A 411 20.19 11.26 -4.82
C ALA A 411 20.32 9.75 -4.54
N ILE A 412 20.38 9.35 -3.26
CA ILE A 412 20.44 7.94 -2.87
C ILE A 412 19.17 7.20 -3.30
N ALA A 413 17.98 7.79 -3.11
CA ALA A 413 16.71 7.18 -3.52
C ALA A 413 16.66 6.92 -5.03
N LEU A 414 17.19 7.81 -5.87
CA LEU A 414 17.29 7.59 -7.32
C LEU A 414 18.18 6.39 -7.67
N VAL A 415 19.28 6.18 -6.93
CA VAL A 415 20.11 4.98 -7.10
C VAL A 415 19.32 3.72 -6.77
N PHE A 416 18.56 3.71 -5.67
CA PHE A 416 17.72 2.55 -5.31
C PHE A 416 16.61 2.30 -6.33
N ILE A 417 15.98 3.34 -6.89
CA ILE A 417 15.00 3.20 -7.98
C ILE A 417 15.63 2.49 -9.19
N PHE A 418 16.86 2.83 -9.57
CA PHE A 418 17.57 2.15 -10.65
C PHE A 418 17.91 0.72 -10.27
N LEU A 419 18.49 0.49 -9.10
CA LEU A 419 18.88 -0.85 -8.63
C LEU A 419 17.68 -1.80 -8.59
N GLY A 420 16.50 -1.32 -8.23
CA GLY A 420 15.27 -2.10 -8.26
C GLY A 420 14.98 -2.74 -9.62
N THR A 421 15.29 -2.07 -10.72
CA THR A 421 15.04 -2.60 -12.08
C THR A 421 16.02 -3.69 -12.52
N VAL A 422 17.16 -3.85 -11.83
CA VAL A 422 18.20 -4.82 -12.18
C VAL A 422 18.38 -5.95 -11.17
N MET A 423 17.75 -5.86 -10.00
CA MET A 423 17.78 -6.90 -8.95
C MET A 423 16.67 -7.93 -9.13
N SER A 424 16.82 -9.10 -8.48
CA SER A 424 15.78 -10.12 -8.49
C SER A 424 14.49 -9.64 -7.82
N ASN A 425 13.36 -10.04 -8.38
CA ASN A 425 12.04 -9.70 -7.87
C ASN A 425 11.85 -10.17 -6.40
N ASP A 426 12.32 -11.38 -6.08
CA ASP A 426 12.08 -11.98 -4.75
C ASP A 426 12.86 -11.25 -3.65
N LEU A 427 14.14 -10.93 -3.88
CA LEU A 427 14.93 -10.21 -2.88
C LEU A 427 14.37 -8.82 -2.60
N VAL A 428 13.98 -8.06 -3.63
CA VAL A 428 13.39 -6.72 -3.43
C VAL A 428 12.10 -6.76 -2.62
N TRP A 429 11.23 -7.76 -2.90
CA TRP A 429 9.99 -7.92 -2.14
C TRP A 429 10.23 -8.34 -0.70
N GLU A 430 11.12 -9.30 -0.44
CA GLU A 430 11.40 -9.77 0.91
C GLU A 430 12.08 -8.70 1.78
N LEU A 431 13.00 -7.92 1.23
CA LEU A 431 13.60 -6.78 1.94
C LEU A 431 12.56 -5.73 2.31
N THR A 432 11.67 -5.40 1.38
CA THR A 432 10.60 -4.44 1.62
C THR A 432 9.65 -4.93 2.72
N ASP A 433 9.24 -6.20 2.66
CA ASP A 433 8.38 -6.80 3.67
C ASP A 433 9.03 -6.76 5.06
N MET A 434 10.32 -7.07 5.16
CA MET A 434 11.04 -7.04 6.44
C MET A 434 10.99 -5.66 7.10
N PHE A 435 11.34 -4.60 6.36
CA PHE A 435 11.33 -3.25 6.90
C PHE A 435 9.93 -2.71 7.15
N ASN A 436 8.94 -3.06 6.30
CA ASN A 436 7.54 -2.76 6.55
C ASN A 436 7.05 -3.38 7.86
N ASN A 437 7.35 -4.64 8.11
CA ASN A 437 7.00 -5.32 9.36
C ASN A 437 7.61 -4.63 10.58
N LEU A 438 8.86 -4.19 10.47
CA LEU A 438 9.55 -3.50 11.57
C LEU A 438 8.92 -2.15 11.89
N MET A 439 8.47 -1.37 10.89
CA MET A 439 7.86 -0.07 11.16
C MET A 439 6.45 -0.16 11.78
N VAL A 440 5.72 -1.26 11.57
CA VAL A 440 4.40 -1.48 12.18
C VAL A 440 4.49 -1.54 13.70
N ILE A 441 5.57 -2.11 14.26
CA ILE A 441 5.72 -2.32 15.71
C ILE A 441 5.65 -0.99 16.51
N PRO A 442 6.53 0.00 16.27
CA PRO A 442 6.48 1.27 17.00
C PRO A 442 5.18 2.04 16.75
N ASN A 443 4.62 1.93 15.54
CA ASN A 443 3.36 2.54 15.20
C ASN A 443 2.21 1.96 16.05
N ALA A 444 2.07 0.65 16.11
CA ALA A 444 1.04 -0.02 16.90
C ALA A 444 1.13 0.33 18.38
N ILE A 445 2.34 0.36 18.96
CA ILE A 445 2.57 0.76 20.36
C ILE A 445 2.05 2.18 20.62
N ALA A 446 2.34 3.12 19.74
CA ALA A 446 1.87 4.50 19.89
C ALA A 446 0.35 4.63 19.69
N LEU A 447 -0.23 3.88 18.76
CA LEU A 447 -1.66 3.84 18.53
C LEU A 447 -2.41 3.38 19.77
N PHE A 448 -2.00 2.30 20.42
CA PHE A 448 -2.60 1.84 21.68
C PHE A 448 -2.51 2.90 22.78
N ALA A 449 -1.35 3.53 22.94
CA ALA A 449 -1.13 4.55 23.97
C ALA A 449 -2.00 5.79 23.77
N LEU A 450 -2.29 6.18 22.53
CA LEU A 450 -3.05 7.39 22.19
C LEU A 450 -4.54 7.16 21.91
N THR A 451 -5.06 6.00 22.25
CA THR A 451 -6.49 5.64 22.04
C THR A 451 -7.45 6.71 22.55
N GLY A 452 -7.19 7.25 23.74
CA GLY A 452 -8.05 8.30 24.34
C GLY A 452 -8.12 9.58 23.51
N MET A 453 -7.02 9.94 22.82
CA MET A 453 -6.98 11.10 21.93
C MET A 453 -7.83 10.90 20.67
N VAL A 454 -7.81 9.71 20.11
CA VAL A 454 -8.62 9.34 18.95
C VAL A 454 -10.10 9.29 19.29
N VAL A 455 -10.45 8.60 20.38
CA VAL A 455 -11.86 8.46 20.81
C VAL A 455 -12.52 9.82 21.09
N LYS A 456 -11.80 10.76 21.71
CA LYS A 456 -12.28 12.13 21.93
C LYS A 456 -12.55 12.89 20.63
N SER A 457 -11.92 12.53 19.54
CA SER A 457 -12.11 13.16 18.23
C SER A 457 -13.20 12.48 17.40
N THR A 458 -13.65 11.30 17.80
CA THR A 458 -14.64 10.53 17.05
C THR A 458 -16.03 11.06 17.36
N HIS A 459 -16.70 11.64 16.37
CA HIS A 459 -18.05 12.14 16.52
C HIS A 459 -19.02 11.04 16.98
N GLY A 460 -19.85 11.35 17.95
CA GLY A 460 -20.85 10.43 18.52
C GLY A 460 -20.30 9.40 19.52
N VAL A 461 -19.02 9.43 19.90
CA VAL A 461 -18.44 8.56 20.93
C VAL A 461 -18.08 9.30 22.21
N GLY A 462 -17.88 10.59 22.18
CA GLY A 462 -17.50 11.41 23.36
C GLY A 462 -18.61 12.28 23.96
N ALA A 463 -19.77 12.32 23.36
CA ALA A 463 -20.88 13.18 23.78
C ALA A 463 -21.79 12.50 24.82
N LYS A 464 -21.21 11.98 25.91
CA LYS A 464 -21.93 11.95 27.19
C LYS A 464 -21.25 12.97 28.10
N LYS A 465 -21.97 14.08 28.30
CA LYS A 465 -21.72 15.03 29.38
C LYS A 465 -21.68 14.32 30.73
#